data_0d673563dcdf1d518b10ad601abff2cc
#
_entry.id   0d673563dcdf1d518b10ad601abff2cc
#
_cell.length_a   1.000
_cell.length_b   1.000
_cell.length_c   1.000
_cell.angle_alpha   90.00
_cell.angle_beta   90.00
_cell.angle_gamma   90.00
#
_symmetry.space_group_name_H-M   'P 1'
#
loop_
_entity.id
_entity.type
_entity.pdbx_description
1 polymer ?
#
loop_
_entity_poly.entity_id
_entity_poly.type
_entity_poly.pdbx_seq_one_letter_code
_entity_poly.pdbx_strand_id
1 'polypeptide(L)'
;MEFTAGAPILIVVEDRLRFGAFRTLQSAGVTRQFAKRRTVLFQGEIPRGVLVLETGLVKVYGITNGGDQRTVTLLGAGDIFPVECVFGMSRVSLYYYEALTDCSVLNLPRDAFIATLEQNSHLKDQIFQSYMAHYTSATMHIYALEHSHAQEKLVYILQYLVARFGERQANGLTKISLRLSHQDIAEMVGLTRETTAVELHRLKAKKLISYQRFSYYVNVPLLVQTTGSDEFENVAV
;
A
#
# COMPACT_ATOMS: atom_id res chain seq x y z
N MET A 1 -18.64 -4.17 24.22
CA MET A 1 -18.48 -4.56 22.80
C MET A 1 -18.18 -6.05 22.83
N GLU A 2 -19.17 -6.88 22.52
CA GLU A 2 -18.98 -8.33 22.50
C GLU A 2 -18.26 -8.70 21.22
N PHE A 3 -17.06 -9.27 21.36
CA PHE A 3 -16.35 -9.88 20.24
C PHE A 3 -17.01 -11.23 19.94
N THR A 4 -17.73 -11.31 18.84
CA THR A 4 -18.17 -12.60 18.31
C THR A 4 -16.94 -13.34 17.76
N ALA A 5 -16.56 -14.41 18.47
CA ALA A 5 -15.54 -15.36 18.05
C ALA A 5 -15.93 -15.91 16.65
N GLY A 6 -15.05 -15.77 15.66
CA GLY A 6 -15.19 -16.46 14.38
C GLY A 6 -15.17 -15.61 13.09
N ALA A 7 -15.01 -14.30 13.16
CA ALA A 7 -14.77 -13.51 11.94
C ALA A 7 -13.26 -13.27 11.79
N PRO A 8 -12.64 -13.63 10.65
CA PRO A 8 -11.25 -13.30 10.41
C PRO A 8 -11.08 -11.78 10.50
N ILE A 9 -10.25 -11.32 11.43
CA ILE A 9 -9.95 -9.90 11.58
C ILE A 9 -9.04 -9.51 10.42
N LEU A 10 -9.67 -9.25 9.28
CA LEU A 10 -9.02 -8.48 8.24
C LEU A 10 -9.06 -7.05 8.75
N ILE A 11 -7.93 -6.52 9.19
CA ILE A 11 -7.82 -5.09 9.54
C ILE A 11 -8.02 -4.32 8.25
N VAL A 12 -9.27 -3.95 7.97
CA VAL A 12 -9.55 -2.93 6.98
C VAL A 12 -9.10 -1.63 7.63
N VAL A 13 -7.95 -1.15 7.23
CA VAL A 13 -7.44 0.15 7.66
C VAL A 13 -8.33 1.22 7.05
N GLU A 14 -9.49 1.49 7.69
CA GLU A 14 -10.44 2.51 7.23
C GLU A 14 -9.89 3.95 7.40
N ASP A 15 -8.87 4.14 8.22
CA ASP A 15 -8.27 5.45 8.49
C ASP A 15 -7.02 5.72 7.64
N ARG A 16 -7.23 5.83 6.33
CA ARG A 16 -6.28 6.62 5.54
C ARG A 16 -6.42 8.07 5.97
N LEU A 17 -5.30 8.72 6.24
CA LEU A 17 -5.26 10.16 6.33
C LEU A 17 -6.00 10.69 5.09
N ARG A 18 -7.23 11.18 5.29
CA ARG A 18 -7.95 11.79 4.19
C ARG A 18 -7.16 13.03 3.83
N PHE A 19 -6.86 13.20 2.55
CA PHE A 19 -6.14 14.41 2.07
C PHE A 19 -6.72 15.71 2.65
N GLY A 20 -7.99 15.72 3.04
CA GLY A 20 -8.63 16.81 3.77
C GLY A 20 -7.89 17.30 5.02
N ALA A 21 -7.10 16.45 5.68
CA ALA A 21 -6.26 16.84 6.81
C ALA A 21 -5.15 17.83 6.41
N PHE A 22 -4.73 17.84 5.14
CA PHE A 22 -3.69 18.72 4.61
C PHE A 22 -4.22 19.99 3.93
N ARG A 23 -5.54 20.23 3.93
CA ARG A 23 -6.13 21.41 3.28
C ARG A 23 -5.57 22.73 3.79
N THR A 24 -5.26 22.82 5.07
CA THR A 24 -4.66 23.99 5.68
C THR A 24 -3.23 24.27 5.19
N LEU A 25 -2.56 23.26 4.66
CA LEU A 25 -1.20 23.34 4.15
C LEU A 25 -1.13 23.55 2.62
N GLN A 26 -2.26 23.44 1.92
CA GLN A 26 -2.29 23.60 0.45
C GLN A 26 -1.74 24.94 -0.02
N SER A 27 -2.04 26.03 0.71
CA SER A 27 -1.55 27.38 0.39
C SER A 27 -0.03 27.54 0.54
N ALA A 28 0.62 26.68 1.33
CA ALA A 28 2.06 26.69 1.54
C ALA A 28 2.84 25.81 0.56
N GLY A 29 2.15 25.05 -0.27
CA GLY A 29 2.73 24.06 -1.16
C GLY A 29 2.46 24.29 -2.64
N VAL A 30 3.04 23.45 -3.47
CA VAL A 30 2.83 23.43 -4.92
C VAL A 30 2.40 22.04 -5.35
N THR A 31 1.22 21.94 -5.95
CA THR A 31 0.73 20.69 -6.52
C THR A 31 1.37 20.44 -7.89
N ARG A 32 1.80 19.20 -8.10
CA ARG A 32 2.35 18.70 -9.36
C ARG A 32 1.56 17.50 -9.85
N GLN A 33 1.37 17.42 -11.17
CA GLN A 33 0.72 16.29 -11.83
C GLN A 33 1.78 15.36 -12.42
N PHE A 34 1.58 14.07 -12.21
CA PHE A 34 2.44 13.02 -12.77
C PHE A 34 1.56 12.04 -13.54
N ALA A 35 1.85 11.89 -14.81
CA ALA A 35 1.20 10.87 -15.63
C ALA A 35 1.66 9.47 -15.19
N LYS A 36 0.81 8.47 -15.39
CA LYS A 36 1.14 7.06 -15.17
C LYS A 36 2.51 6.69 -15.71
N ARG A 37 3.29 5.92 -14.95
CA ARG A 37 4.68 5.48 -15.20
C ARG A 37 5.74 6.59 -15.19
N ARG A 38 5.40 7.78 -14.70
CA ARG A 38 6.40 8.83 -14.45
C ARG A 38 7.00 8.67 -13.07
N THR A 39 8.31 8.82 -12.99
CA THR A 39 9.03 8.86 -11.72
C THR A 39 8.69 10.16 -11.00
N VAL A 40 8.22 10.05 -9.76
CA VAL A 40 7.91 11.16 -8.87
C VAL A 40 9.16 11.60 -8.12
N LEU A 41 9.97 10.61 -7.67
CA LEU A 41 11.22 10.81 -6.95
C LEU A 41 12.19 9.67 -7.27
N PHE A 42 13.47 10.01 -7.49
CA PHE A 42 14.51 9.01 -7.75
C PHE A 42 15.19 8.57 -6.45
N GLN A 43 15.63 7.32 -6.43
CA GLN A 43 16.54 6.83 -5.38
C GLN A 43 17.82 7.68 -5.36
N GLY A 44 18.29 8.07 -4.17
CA GLY A 44 19.44 8.94 -4.00
C GLY A 44 19.16 10.44 -4.20
N GLU A 45 17.98 10.82 -4.66
CA GLU A 45 17.59 12.23 -4.79
C GLU A 45 17.32 12.85 -3.42
N ILE A 46 17.73 14.11 -3.24
CA ILE A 46 17.36 14.93 -2.06
C ILE A 46 15.99 15.53 -2.32
N PRO A 47 14.94 15.15 -1.57
CA PRO A 47 13.61 15.71 -1.76
C PRO A 47 13.59 17.21 -1.45
N ARG A 48 12.92 17.98 -2.28
CA ARG A 48 12.78 19.43 -2.08
C ARG A 48 11.76 19.81 -0.99
N GLY A 49 11.09 18.82 -0.40
CA GLY A 49 10.07 19.01 0.62
C GLY A 49 9.38 17.72 0.99
N VAL A 50 8.24 17.86 1.63
CA VAL A 50 7.33 16.77 1.98
C VAL A 50 6.34 16.57 0.83
N LEU A 51 6.27 15.37 0.29
CA LEU A 51 5.33 15.03 -0.76
C LEU A 51 4.10 14.38 -0.12
N VAL A 52 2.90 14.89 -0.44
CA VAL A 52 1.61 14.34 -0.01
C VAL A 52 0.84 13.90 -1.25
N LEU A 53 0.45 12.64 -1.32
CA LEU A 53 -0.34 12.15 -2.44
C LEU A 53 -1.78 12.63 -2.31
N GLU A 54 -2.23 13.51 -3.20
CA GLU A 54 -3.60 14.01 -3.22
C GLU A 54 -4.55 13.00 -3.86
N THR A 55 -4.15 12.49 -5.03
CA THR A 55 -4.92 11.50 -5.80
C THR A 55 -3.99 10.55 -6.53
N GLY A 56 -4.50 9.37 -6.85
CA GLY A 56 -3.77 8.36 -7.58
C GLY A 56 -3.05 7.36 -6.67
N LEU A 57 -2.09 6.65 -7.25
CA LEU A 57 -1.29 5.60 -6.60
C LEU A 57 0.17 5.76 -7.00
N VAL A 58 1.05 5.63 -6.02
CA VAL A 58 2.50 5.62 -6.21
C VAL A 58 3.07 4.28 -5.77
N LYS A 59 3.85 3.65 -6.64
CA LYS A 59 4.64 2.46 -6.34
C LYS A 59 5.99 2.89 -5.79
N VAL A 60 6.36 2.37 -4.62
CA VAL A 60 7.70 2.51 -4.03
C VAL A 60 8.46 1.23 -4.30
N TYR A 61 9.62 1.32 -4.95
CA TYR A 61 10.37 0.13 -5.33
C TYR A 61 11.90 0.35 -5.26
N GLY A 62 12.61 -0.75 -5.09
CA GLY A 62 14.05 -0.84 -5.27
C GLY A 62 14.39 -1.60 -6.55
N ILE A 63 15.65 -1.47 -6.99
CA ILE A 63 16.19 -2.23 -8.12
C ILE A 63 17.28 -3.14 -7.57
N THR A 64 17.20 -4.44 -7.88
CA THR A 64 18.21 -5.42 -7.49
C THR A 64 19.47 -5.28 -8.36
N ASN A 65 20.56 -5.90 -7.94
CA ASN A 65 21.79 -5.96 -8.75
C ASN A 65 21.57 -6.60 -10.14
N GLY A 66 20.54 -7.44 -10.28
CA GLY A 66 20.13 -8.04 -11.56
C GLY A 66 19.25 -7.16 -12.44
N GLY A 67 18.90 -5.95 -11.96
CA GLY A 67 18.04 -5.01 -12.68
C GLY A 67 16.54 -5.21 -12.46
N ASP A 68 16.14 -6.20 -11.65
CA ASP A 68 14.73 -6.44 -11.36
C ASP A 68 14.14 -5.41 -10.40
N GLN A 69 12.96 -4.93 -10.69
CA GLN A 69 12.20 -4.11 -9.74
C GLN A 69 11.57 -4.98 -8.65
N ARG A 70 11.65 -4.50 -7.42
CA ARG A 70 10.98 -5.10 -6.25
C ARG A 70 10.14 -4.04 -5.56
N THR A 71 8.84 -4.24 -5.53
CA THR A 71 7.91 -3.32 -4.90
C THR A 71 8.03 -3.45 -3.37
N VAL A 72 8.31 -2.33 -2.72
CA VAL A 72 8.41 -2.23 -1.26
C VAL A 72 7.04 -1.96 -0.67
N THR A 73 6.31 -0.98 -1.23
CA THR A 73 4.96 -0.64 -0.80
C THR A 73 4.22 0.14 -1.90
N LEU A 74 2.91 0.27 -1.71
CA LEU A 74 2.04 1.12 -2.52
C LEU A 74 1.50 2.26 -1.64
N LEU A 75 1.56 3.49 -2.16
CA LEU A 75 1.02 4.67 -1.51
C LEU A 75 -0.29 5.08 -2.17
N GLY A 76 -1.26 5.49 -1.37
CA GLY A 76 -2.56 6.00 -1.79
C GLY A 76 -2.79 7.45 -1.36
N ALA A 77 -3.94 8.02 -1.73
CA ALA A 77 -4.29 9.38 -1.35
C ALA A 77 -4.23 9.60 0.17
N GLY A 78 -3.58 10.68 0.60
CA GLY A 78 -3.29 11.01 2.00
C GLY A 78 -1.93 10.53 2.50
N ASP A 79 -1.24 9.66 1.77
CA ASP A 79 0.09 9.19 2.17
C ASP A 79 1.17 10.27 1.95
N ILE A 80 2.11 10.32 2.92
CA ILE A 80 3.24 11.25 2.93
C ILE A 80 4.51 10.48 2.55
N PHE A 81 5.38 11.12 1.76
CA PHE A 81 6.65 10.50 1.37
C PHE A 81 7.71 11.53 0.98
N PRO A 82 9.00 11.17 0.92
CA PRO A 82 9.59 10.01 1.55
C PRO A 82 9.74 10.24 3.07
N VAL A 83 9.22 9.32 3.87
CA VAL A 83 9.09 9.48 5.33
C VAL A 83 10.43 9.65 6.02
N GLU A 84 11.41 8.87 5.60
CA GLU A 84 12.76 8.88 6.14
C GLU A 84 13.42 10.26 6.00
N CYS A 85 13.08 10.98 4.91
CA CYS A 85 13.59 12.34 4.70
C CYS A 85 12.77 13.38 5.47
N VAL A 86 11.46 13.21 5.56
CA VAL A 86 10.57 14.14 6.29
C VAL A 86 10.97 14.24 7.74
N PHE A 87 11.26 13.11 8.39
CA PHE A 87 11.63 13.05 9.81
C PHE A 87 13.14 13.03 10.06
N GLY A 88 13.95 13.25 9.04
CA GLY A 88 15.40 13.46 9.18
C GLY A 88 16.23 12.20 9.41
N MET A 89 15.67 11.01 9.18
CA MET A 89 16.39 9.74 9.26
C MET A 89 17.33 9.51 8.06
N SER A 90 17.03 10.13 6.92
CA SER A 90 17.89 10.14 5.73
C SER A 90 17.85 11.53 5.09
N ARG A 91 18.94 11.90 4.38
CA ARG A 91 18.97 13.10 3.54
C ARG A 91 18.52 12.83 2.12
N VAL A 92 18.56 11.57 1.69
CA VAL A 92 18.24 11.15 0.34
C VAL A 92 17.13 10.10 0.36
N SER A 93 16.36 10.04 -0.70
CA SER A 93 15.36 8.99 -0.90
C SER A 93 16.02 7.62 -0.99
N LEU A 94 15.55 6.65 -0.22
CA LEU A 94 16.08 5.29 -0.20
C LEU A 94 15.55 4.45 -1.38
N TYR A 95 14.46 4.86 -2.01
CA TYR A 95 13.75 4.12 -3.04
C TYR A 95 13.36 5.02 -4.22
N TYR A 96 12.93 4.38 -5.31
CA TYR A 96 12.21 5.03 -6.40
C TYR A 96 10.74 5.15 -6.08
N TYR A 97 10.11 6.25 -6.50
CA TYR A 97 8.68 6.51 -6.41
C TYR A 97 8.14 6.73 -7.81
N GLU A 98 7.25 5.85 -8.27
CA GLU A 98 6.67 5.90 -9.63
C GLU A 98 5.16 6.00 -9.55
N ALA A 99 4.57 6.87 -10.36
CA ALA A 99 3.14 6.99 -10.51
C ALA A 99 2.55 5.74 -11.18
N LEU A 100 1.85 4.91 -10.42
CA LEU A 100 1.19 3.70 -10.92
C LEU A 100 -0.11 4.03 -11.68
N THR A 101 -0.73 5.15 -11.36
CA THR A 101 -1.83 5.82 -12.08
C THR A 101 -1.45 7.27 -12.32
N ASP A 102 -2.29 8.04 -12.99
CA ASP A 102 -2.15 9.49 -12.96
C ASP A 102 -2.27 9.98 -11.51
N CYS A 103 -1.34 10.82 -11.07
CA CYS A 103 -1.21 11.27 -9.68
C CYS A 103 -1.17 12.78 -9.58
N SER A 104 -1.80 13.30 -8.53
CA SER A 104 -1.63 14.66 -8.05
C SER A 104 -0.85 14.63 -6.74
N VAL A 105 0.27 15.34 -6.65
CA VAL A 105 1.17 15.34 -5.51
C VAL A 105 1.41 16.78 -5.05
N LEU A 106 1.04 17.05 -3.80
CA LEU A 106 1.35 18.33 -3.14
C LEU A 106 2.76 18.27 -2.56
N ASN A 107 3.60 19.21 -2.95
CA ASN A 107 4.95 19.39 -2.41
C ASN A 107 4.95 20.55 -1.41
N LEU A 108 5.22 20.25 -0.15
CA LEU A 108 5.23 21.20 0.96
C LEU A 108 6.65 21.47 1.42
N PRO A 109 7.02 22.73 1.74
CA PRO A 109 8.26 23.01 2.45
C PRO A 109 8.32 22.21 3.76
N ARG A 110 9.43 21.49 3.98
CA ARG A 110 9.58 20.62 5.16
C ARG A 110 9.38 21.37 6.47
N ASP A 111 9.98 22.55 6.59
CA ASP A 111 9.92 23.32 7.84
C ASP A 111 8.49 23.82 8.13
N ALA A 112 7.73 24.22 7.11
CA ALA A 112 6.33 24.59 7.25
C ALA A 112 5.47 23.38 7.68
N PHE A 113 5.75 22.21 7.13
CA PHE A 113 5.07 20.96 7.51
C PHE A 113 5.36 20.61 8.97
N ILE A 114 6.62 20.58 9.40
CA ILE A 114 7.01 20.28 10.78
C ILE A 114 6.41 21.28 11.78
N ALA A 115 6.52 22.58 11.48
CA ALA A 115 5.93 23.63 12.33
C ALA A 115 4.41 23.45 12.49
N THR A 116 3.71 23.03 11.42
CA THR A 116 2.26 22.73 11.51
C THR A 116 1.99 21.54 12.39
N LEU A 117 2.80 20.48 12.33
CA LEU A 117 2.65 19.31 13.20
C LEU A 117 2.86 19.66 14.68
N GLU A 118 3.80 20.56 14.98
CA GLU A 118 4.06 21.02 16.36
C GLU A 118 2.88 21.81 16.93
N GLN A 119 2.15 22.53 16.08
CA GLN A 119 1.02 23.36 16.48
C GLN A 119 -0.33 22.63 16.42
N ASN A 120 -0.41 21.48 15.76
CA ASN A 120 -1.64 20.73 15.55
C ASN A 120 -1.50 19.27 16.00
N SER A 121 -1.78 19.03 17.28
CA SER A 121 -1.71 17.68 17.86
C SER A 121 -2.62 16.70 17.16
N HIS A 122 -3.82 17.11 16.76
CA HIS A 122 -4.76 16.23 16.06
C HIS A 122 -4.21 15.75 14.71
N LEU A 123 -3.61 16.63 13.91
CA LEU A 123 -2.95 16.25 12.67
C LEU A 123 -1.77 15.30 12.92
N LYS A 124 -0.99 15.57 13.98
CA LYS A 124 0.12 14.71 14.40
C LYS A 124 -0.35 13.31 14.75
N ASP A 125 -1.44 13.19 15.52
CA ASP A 125 -2.03 11.90 15.91
C ASP A 125 -2.57 11.13 14.68
N GLN A 126 -3.24 11.82 13.76
CA GLN A 126 -3.71 11.21 12.52
C GLN A 126 -2.55 10.67 11.66
N ILE A 127 -1.46 11.44 11.55
CA ILE A 127 -0.26 10.99 10.83
C ILE A 127 0.34 9.78 11.53
N PHE A 128 0.45 9.80 12.85
CA PHE A 128 0.95 8.66 13.62
C PHE A 128 0.12 7.41 13.38
N GLN A 129 -1.21 7.51 13.47
CA GLN A 129 -2.12 6.38 13.19
C GLN A 129 -1.96 5.85 11.77
N SER A 130 -1.86 6.75 10.78
CA SER A 130 -1.60 6.36 9.38
C SER A 130 -0.29 5.59 9.24
N TYR A 131 0.76 6.03 9.95
CA TYR A 131 2.04 5.32 9.96
C TYR A 131 1.97 3.95 10.62
N MET A 132 1.26 3.83 11.74
CA MET A 132 1.04 2.53 12.39
C MET A 132 0.29 1.56 11.46
N ALA A 133 -0.70 2.05 10.72
CA ALA A 133 -1.39 1.27 9.71
C ALA A 133 -0.47 0.86 8.54
N HIS A 134 0.40 1.76 8.09
CA HIS A 134 1.44 1.43 7.09
C HIS A 134 2.43 0.39 7.60
N TYR A 135 2.90 0.54 8.85
CA TYR A 135 3.79 -0.42 9.49
C TYR A 135 3.15 -1.81 9.56
N THR A 136 1.91 -1.91 10.04
CA THR A 136 1.16 -3.17 10.08
C THR A 136 1.03 -3.79 8.69
N SER A 137 0.71 -2.99 7.68
CA SER A 137 0.62 -3.47 6.30
C SER A 137 1.98 -3.93 5.76
N ALA A 138 3.06 -3.23 6.11
CA ALA A 138 4.42 -3.63 5.71
C ALA A 138 4.83 -4.96 6.34
N THR A 139 4.48 -5.21 7.61
CA THR A 139 4.72 -6.51 8.26
C THR A 139 3.94 -7.63 7.59
N MET A 140 2.69 -7.41 7.18
CA MET A 140 1.92 -8.38 6.36
C MET A 140 2.61 -8.68 5.03
N HIS A 141 3.16 -7.65 4.38
CA HIS A 141 3.89 -7.85 3.12
C HIS A 141 5.19 -8.63 3.33
N ILE A 142 5.97 -8.30 4.38
CA ILE A 142 7.17 -9.06 4.74
C ILE A 142 6.81 -10.52 5.01
N TYR A 143 5.76 -10.78 5.78
CA TYR A 143 5.30 -12.14 6.06
C TYR A 143 4.94 -12.90 4.77
N ALA A 144 4.29 -12.24 3.81
CA ALA A 144 4.03 -12.85 2.50
C ALA A 144 5.32 -13.28 1.77
N LEU A 145 6.41 -12.51 1.91
CA LEU A 145 7.69 -12.80 1.26
C LEU A 145 8.43 -13.97 1.90
N GLU A 146 8.24 -14.25 3.19
CA GLU A 146 8.91 -15.33 3.93
C GLU A 146 8.40 -16.73 3.52
N HIS A 147 7.23 -16.84 2.89
CA HIS A 147 6.71 -18.12 2.42
C HIS A 147 7.54 -18.70 1.28
N SER A 148 7.75 -20.02 1.32
CA SER A 148 8.56 -20.73 0.29
C SER A 148 7.78 -20.95 -1.01
N HIS A 149 6.47 -21.18 -0.90
CA HIS A 149 5.64 -21.54 -2.05
C HIS A 149 5.01 -20.32 -2.72
N ALA A 150 5.09 -20.26 -4.04
CA ALA A 150 4.55 -19.15 -4.84
C ALA A 150 3.04 -18.91 -4.58
N GLN A 151 2.26 -19.96 -4.39
CA GLN A 151 0.83 -19.86 -4.10
C GLN A 151 0.58 -19.17 -2.76
N GLU A 152 1.31 -19.52 -1.71
CA GLU A 152 1.19 -18.91 -0.38
C GLU A 152 1.56 -17.42 -0.44
N LYS A 153 2.68 -17.06 -1.07
CA LYS A 153 3.06 -15.66 -1.30
C LYS A 153 1.92 -14.86 -1.91
N LEU A 154 1.24 -15.43 -2.92
CA LEU A 154 0.12 -14.75 -3.58
C LEU A 154 -1.13 -14.65 -2.70
N VAL A 155 -1.41 -15.65 -1.88
CA VAL A 155 -2.53 -15.59 -0.93
C VAL A 155 -2.31 -14.45 0.07
N TYR A 156 -1.13 -14.38 0.69
CA TYR A 156 -0.84 -13.34 1.68
C TYR A 156 -0.71 -11.93 1.08
N ILE A 157 -0.16 -11.79 -0.13
CA ILE A 157 -0.14 -10.48 -0.78
C ILE A 157 -1.55 -10.01 -1.19
N LEU A 158 -2.44 -10.93 -1.55
CA LEU A 158 -3.83 -10.59 -1.80
C LEU A 158 -4.55 -10.15 -0.52
N GLN A 159 -4.26 -10.76 0.63
CA GLN A 159 -4.76 -10.29 1.94
C GLN A 159 -4.25 -8.88 2.25
N TYR A 160 -2.95 -8.61 2.06
CA TYR A 160 -2.37 -7.27 2.17
C TYR A 160 -3.09 -6.26 1.28
N LEU A 161 -3.32 -6.60 0.00
CA LEU A 161 -4.00 -5.73 -0.94
C LEU A 161 -5.46 -5.47 -0.55
N VAL A 162 -6.15 -6.48 -0.03
CA VAL A 162 -7.52 -6.33 0.48
C VAL A 162 -7.56 -5.45 1.72
N ALA A 163 -6.63 -5.64 2.67
CA ALA A 163 -6.54 -4.83 3.88
C ALA A 163 -6.33 -3.34 3.56
N ARG A 164 -5.46 -3.06 2.57
CA ARG A 164 -5.10 -1.69 2.18
C ARG A 164 -6.07 -1.03 1.20
N PHE A 165 -6.62 -1.80 0.27
CA PHE A 165 -7.30 -1.28 -0.92
C PHE A 165 -8.60 -2.03 -1.22
N GLY A 166 -9.13 -2.76 -0.25
CA GLY A 166 -10.35 -3.54 -0.42
C GLY A 166 -11.62 -2.70 -0.27
N GLU A 167 -12.55 -2.91 -1.19
CA GLU A 167 -13.92 -2.37 -1.12
C GLU A 167 -14.91 -3.54 -1.13
N ARG A 168 -15.69 -3.68 -0.07
CA ARG A 168 -16.71 -4.72 0.01
C ARG A 168 -17.78 -4.50 -1.06
N GLN A 169 -18.14 -5.58 -1.76
CA GLN A 169 -19.17 -5.56 -2.78
C GLN A 169 -20.45 -6.23 -2.24
N ALA A 170 -21.59 -5.88 -2.81
CA ALA A 170 -22.89 -6.44 -2.42
C ALA A 170 -22.99 -7.97 -2.58
N ASN A 171 -22.16 -8.57 -3.45
CA ASN A 171 -22.11 -10.01 -3.68
C ASN A 171 -21.22 -10.78 -2.69
N GLY A 172 -20.75 -10.15 -1.62
CA GLY A 172 -19.89 -10.74 -0.58
C GLY A 172 -18.40 -10.84 -0.94
N LEU A 173 -18.01 -10.47 -2.15
CA LEU A 173 -16.60 -10.38 -2.54
C LEU A 173 -16.02 -9.03 -2.12
N THR A 174 -14.70 -8.97 -1.99
CA THR A 174 -13.96 -7.71 -1.79
C THR A 174 -13.19 -7.38 -3.07
N LYS A 175 -13.51 -6.25 -3.68
CA LYS A 175 -12.78 -5.72 -4.83
C LYS A 175 -11.52 -5.01 -4.35
N ILE A 176 -10.39 -5.32 -4.96
CA ILE A 176 -9.17 -4.51 -4.81
C ILE A 176 -9.32 -3.29 -5.73
N SER A 177 -9.37 -2.09 -5.11
CA SER A 177 -9.59 -0.81 -5.82
C SER A 177 -8.40 -0.34 -6.66
N LEU A 178 -7.49 -1.27 -6.95
CA LEU A 178 -6.31 -1.05 -7.77
C LEU A 178 -6.41 -1.81 -9.09
N ARG A 179 -5.84 -1.22 -10.13
CA ARG A 179 -5.66 -1.90 -11.41
C ARG A 179 -4.22 -2.41 -11.49
N LEU A 180 -4.03 -3.68 -11.11
CA LEU A 180 -2.72 -4.34 -11.09
C LEU A 180 -2.59 -5.34 -12.23
N SER A 181 -1.47 -5.31 -12.94
CA SER A 181 -1.09 -6.36 -13.87
C SER A 181 -0.47 -7.54 -13.11
N HIS A 182 -0.34 -8.70 -13.75
CA HIS A 182 0.40 -9.83 -13.18
C HIS A 182 1.87 -9.47 -12.92
N GLN A 183 2.44 -8.52 -13.69
CA GLN A 183 3.79 -8.02 -13.46
C GLN A 183 3.88 -7.20 -12.16
N ASP A 184 2.90 -6.31 -11.91
CA ASP A 184 2.87 -5.53 -10.67
C ASP A 184 2.80 -6.43 -9.43
N ILE A 185 1.98 -7.49 -9.48
CA ILE A 185 1.87 -8.48 -8.39
C ILE A 185 3.17 -9.29 -8.27
N ALA A 186 3.77 -9.71 -9.39
CA ALA A 186 5.03 -10.45 -9.41
C ALA A 186 6.17 -9.68 -8.72
N GLU A 187 6.28 -8.37 -9.00
CA GLU A 187 7.26 -7.47 -8.38
C GLU A 187 7.05 -7.31 -6.87
N MET A 188 5.82 -7.45 -6.39
CA MET A 188 5.52 -7.39 -4.95
C MET A 188 5.99 -8.64 -4.19
N VAL A 189 5.95 -9.81 -4.83
CA VAL A 189 6.24 -11.10 -4.16
C VAL A 189 7.56 -11.72 -4.60
N GLY A 190 8.30 -11.05 -5.49
CA GLY A 190 9.59 -11.53 -5.97
C GLY A 190 9.50 -12.76 -6.88
N LEU A 191 8.38 -12.93 -7.59
CA LEU A 191 8.15 -14.00 -8.55
C LEU A 191 8.33 -13.50 -9.99
N THR A 192 8.37 -14.45 -10.95
CA THR A 192 8.23 -14.09 -12.37
C THR A 192 6.77 -13.83 -12.70
N ARG A 193 6.53 -13.04 -13.76
CA ARG A 193 5.18 -12.79 -14.27
C ARG A 193 4.45 -14.08 -14.65
N GLU A 194 5.18 -15.03 -15.26
CA GLU A 194 4.67 -16.34 -15.71
C GLU A 194 4.22 -17.17 -14.51
N THR A 195 5.07 -17.32 -13.48
CA THR A 195 4.73 -18.03 -12.25
C THR A 195 3.51 -17.39 -11.58
N THR A 196 3.49 -16.06 -11.48
CA THR A 196 2.36 -15.33 -10.91
C THR A 196 1.07 -15.58 -11.69
N ALA A 197 1.11 -15.57 -13.02
CA ALA A 197 -0.05 -15.82 -13.86
C ALA A 197 -0.61 -17.25 -13.65
N VAL A 198 0.27 -18.25 -13.57
CA VAL A 198 -0.12 -19.66 -13.32
C VAL A 198 -0.81 -19.80 -11.96
N GLU A 199 -0.20 -19.25 -10.91
CA GLU A 199 -0.74 -19.39 -9.56
C GLU A 199 -2.04 -18.58 -9.37
N LEU A 200 -2.17 -17.37 -9.93
CA LEU A 200 -3.43 -16.65 -9.95
C LEU A 200 -4.54 -17.41 -10.69
N HIS A 201 -4.20 -18.12 -11.76
CA HIS A 201 -5.17 -18.99 -12.44
C HIS A 201 -5.62 -20.14 -11.55
N ARG A 202 -4.69 -20.77 -10.80
CA ARG A 202 -5.02 -21.82 -9.80
C ARG A 202 -5.92 -21.30 -8.69
N LEU A 203 -5.64 -20.12 -8.14
CA LEU A 203 -6.49 -19.49 -7.12
C LEU A 203 -7.89 -19.17 -7.66
N LYS A 204 -7.99 -18.74 -8.93
CA LYS A 204 -9.26 -18.53 -9.62
C LYS A 204 -10.05 -19.85 -9.79
N ALA A 205 -9.39 -20.93 -10.18
CA ALA A 205 -10.02 -22.25 -10.30
C ALA A 205 -10.58 -22.74 -8.96
N LYS A 206 -9.91 -22.42 -7.84
CA LYS A 206 -10.37 -22.71 -6.47
C LYS A 206 -11.46 -21.72 -5.98
N LYS A 207 -11.91 -20.76 -6.79
CA LYS A 207 -12.89 -19.72 -6.45
C LYS A 207 -12.47 -18.79 -5.31
N LEU A 208 -11.17 -18.73 -4.99
CA LEU A 208 -10.61 -17.83 -3.99
C LEU A 208 -10.58 -16.40 -4.48
N ILE A 209 -10.38 -16.24 -5.79
CA ILE A 209 -10.38 -14.94 -6.48
C ILE A 209 -11.16 -15.04 -7.78
N SER A 210 -11.60 -13.88 -8.26
CA SER A 210 -11.94 -13.68 -9.67
C SER A 210 -11.29 -12.40 -10.17
N TYR A 211 -11.01 -12.31 -11.45
CA TYR A 211 -10.48 -11.10 -12.05
C TYR A 211 -10.90 -10.95 -13.50
N GLN A 212 -11.11 -9.69 -13.89
CA GLN A 212 -11.35 -9.28 -15.27
C GLN A 212 -10.35 -8.17 -15.62
N ARG A 213 -9.51 -8.42 -16.64
CA ARG A 213 -8.39 -7.54 -17.00
C ARG A 213 -7.48 -7.29 -15.79
N PHE A 214 -7.53 -6.08 -15.20
CA PHE A 214 -6.67 -5.63 -14.10
C PHE A 214 -7.42 -5.44 -12.76
N SER A 215 -8.67 -5.84 -12.68
CA SER A 215 -9.51 -5.72 -11.49
C SER A 215 -9.67 -7.07 -10.81
N TYR A 216 -9.33 -7.17 -9.54
CA TYR A 216 -9.35 -8.39 -8.74
C TYR A 216 -10.49 -8.31 -7.72
N TYR A 217 -11.18 -9.43 -7.54
CA TYR A 217 -12.22 -9.64 -6.55
C TYR A 217 -11.84 -10.86 -5.72
N VAL A 218 -11.80 -10.70 -4.42
CA VAL A 218 -11.31 -11.70 -3.47
C VAL A 218 -12.46 -12.22 -2.61
N ASN A 219 -12.59 -13.54 -2.50
CA ASN A 219 -13.44 -14.19 -1.53
C ASN A 219 -12.66 -14.30 -0.22
N VAL A 220 -12.74 -13.26 0.61
CA VAL A 220 -11.94 -13.13 1.83
C VAL A 220 -12.18 -14.29 2.80
N PRO A 221 -13.42 -14.68 3.15
CA PRO A 221 -13.64 -15.80 4.06
C PRO A 221 -12.99 -17.11 3.58
N LEU A 222 -13.11 -17.40 2.28
CA LEU A 222 -12.53 -18.61 1.70
C LEU A 222 -11.00 -18.54 1.61
N LEU A 223 -10.46 -17.34 1.34
CA LEU A 223 -9.01 -17.11 1.27
C LEU A 223 -8.36 -17.33 2.65
N VAL A 224 -8.99 -16.84 3.71
CA VAL A 224 -8.51 -17.01 5.10
C VAL A 224 -8.54 -18.49 5.51
N GLN A 225 -9.59 -19.22 5.19
CA GLN A 225 -9.68 -20.67 5.49
C GLN A 225 -8.55 -21.48 4.84
N THR A 226 -8.03 -21.05 3.69
CA THR A 226 -6.93 -21.77 3.01
C THR A 226 -5.55 -21.54 3.63
N THR A 227 -5.39 -20.53 4.48
CA THR A 227 -4.12 -20.23 5.16
C THR A 227 -3.95 -20.95 6.48
N GLY A 228 -4.95 -21.74 6.92
CA GLY A 228 -4.91 -22.44 8.23
C GLY A 228 -4.76 -21.47 9.40
N SER A 229 -5.30 -20.28 9.26
CA SER A 229 -4.98 -19.12 10.06
C SER A 229 -5.73 -19.06 11.40
N ASP A 230 -5.49 -20.02 12.28
CA ASP A 230 -5.60 -19.77 13.73
C ASP A 230 -4.58 -18.69 14.18
N GLU A 231 -3.55 -18.42 13.37
CA GLU A 231 -2.48 -17.46 13.69
C GLU A 231 -2.90 -15.99 13.57
N PHE A 232 -3.89 -15.66 12.74
CA PHE A 232 -4.39 -14.28 12.60
C PHE A 232 -5.68 -14.00 13.36
N GLU A 233 -6.25 -14.98 14.06
CA GLU A 233 -7.43 -14.77 14.92
C GLU A 233 -7.15 -13.90 16.14
N ASN A 234 -5.88 -13.70 16.50
CA ASN A 234 -5.49 -13.03 17.75
C ASN A 234 -4.81 -11.66 17.58
N VAL A 235 -4.71 -11.11 16.38
CA VAL A 235 -4.19 -9.74 16.20
C VAL A 235 -5.35 -8.76 16.22
N ALA A 236 -5.90 -8.55 17.42
CA ALA A 236 -6.72 -7.38 17.72
C ALA A 236 -5.79 -6.25 18.17
N VAL A 237 -5.70 -5.18 17.41
CA VAL A 237 -5.27 -3.86 17.86
C VAL A 237 -6.40 -2.89 17.63
#